data_83a9a79c0a598b4197b3bc2db84cc3e6
#
_entry.id   83a9a79c0a598b4197b3bc2db84cc3e6
#
_cell.length_a   1.000
_cell.length_b   1.000
_cell.length_c   1.000
_cell.angle_alpha   90.00
_cell.angle_beta   90.00
_cell.angle_gamma   90.00
#
_symmetry.space_group_name_H-M   'P 1'
#
loop_
_entity.id
_entity.type
_entity.pdbx_description
1 polymer ?
#
loop_
_entity_poly.entity_id
_entity_poly.type
_entity_poly.pdbx_seq_one_letter_code
_entity_poly.pdbx_strand_id
1 'polypeptide(L)'
;MWAAAKAHLPCFTGDPLEVHTWLRTEIALISPFVDWLMSLIARSRCVRHKEQFVEFALREAVSNAMLHGNRMDAHKLVHVRCCCQGTNGVFIVVRDQGHGFDPNDVPNPLAVENLAVEHGRGIYLMKLTMDEVSFERQGTEVHIRKASGPKPEIPAWRPHDRIARRLVSRPSTGVRVLELRQRDRA
;
A
#
# COMPACT_ATOMS: atom_id res chain seq x y z
N MET A 1 -4.68 -18.80 13.10
CA MET A 1 -3.31 -18.64 13.62
C MET A 1 -2.44 -18.38 12.40
N TRP A 2 -1.95 -17.14 12.22
CA TRP A 2 -0.98 -16.78 11.19
C TRP A 2 0.28 -17.59 11.48
N ALA A 3 0.54 -18.65 10.72
CA ALA A 3 1.79 -19.38 10.81
C ALA A 3 2.87 -18.44 10.28
N ALA A 4 3.61 -17.83 11.20
CA ALA A 4 4.84 -17.15 10.88
C ALA A 4 5.73 -18.14 10.11
N ALA A 5 5.73 -18.06 8.79
CA ALA A 5 6.83 -18.58 8.03
C ALA A 5 8.06 -17.88 8.60
N LYS A 6 8.92 -18.63 9.29
CA LYS A 6 10.27 -18.19 9.63
C LYS A 6 11.01 -17.98 8.32
N ALA A 7 10.70 -16.86 7.64
CA ALA A 7 11.58 -16.36 6.63
C ALA A 7 12.86 -15.98 7.36
N HIS A 8 13.96 -16.65 7.07
CA HIS A 8 15.29 -16.14 7.36
C HIS A 8 15.36 -14.78 6.67
N LEU A 9 15.07 -13.74 7.46
CA LEU A 9 15.14 -12.36 7.00
C LEU A 9 16.61 -12.05 6.78
N PRO A 10 17.03 -11.86 5.53
CA PRO A 10 18.40 -11.45 5.27
C PRO A 10 18.61 -10.05 5.83
N CYS A 11 19.82 -9.82 6.31
CA CYS A 11 20.30 -8.51 6.73
C CYS A 11 20.24 -7.59 5.50
N PHE A 12 19.32 -6.61 5.52
CA PHE A 12 19.13 -5.67 4.43
C PHE A 12 20.25 -4.63 4.44
N THR A 13 21.32 -4.92 3.78
CA THR A 13 22.34 -3.94 3.42
C THR A 13 22.04 -3.44 2.01
N GLY A 14 21.16 -2.42 1.92
CA GLY A 14 21.02 -1.64 0.68
C GLY A 14 20.18 -2.23 -0.46
N ASP A 15 19.72 -3.47 -0.38
CA ASP A 15 18.92 -4.08 -1.44
C ASP A 15 17.47 -3.59 -1.39
N PRO A 16 16.82 -3.36 -2.56
CA PRO A 16 15.41 -2.98 -2.61
C PRO A 16 14.53 -4.09 -2.01
N LEU A 17 13.63 -3.70 -1.10
CA LEU A 17 12.58 -4.59 -0.60
C LEU A 17 11.42 -4.57 -1.57
N GLU A 18 11.00 -5.74 -2.04
CA GLU A 18 9.78 -5.91 -2.80
C GLU A 18 8.90 -6.99 -2.16
N VAL A 19 7.63 -6.64 -1.89
CA VAL A 19 6.62 -7.52 -1.31
C VAL A 19 5.43 -7.58 -2.24
N HIS A 20 4.98 -8.80 -2.55
CA HIS A 20 3.71 -9.07 -3.22
C HIS A 20 2.92 -10.05 -2.37
N THR A 21 1.68 -9.71 -2.03
CA THR A 21 0.83 -10.55 -1.20
C THR A 21 -0.65 -10.37 -1.50
N TRP A 22 -1.42 -11.37 -1.13
CA TRP A 22 -2.88 -11.37 -1.22
C TRP A 22 -3.45 -11.60 0.17
N LEU A 23 -4.40 -10.78 0.56
CA LEU A 23 -5.13 -10.86 1.83
C LEU A 23 -6.56 -11.29 1.56
N ARG A 24 -7.09 -12.20 2.35
CA ARG A 24 -8.53 -12.44 2.40
C ARG A 24 -9.23 -11.19 2.92
N THR A 25 -10.46 -10.98 2.48
CA THR A 25 -11.29 -9.88 2.95
C THR A 25 -11.82 -10.21 4.36
N GLU A 26 -10.96 -10.03 5.35
CA GLU A 26 -11.22 -10.27 6.77
C GLU A 26 -10.63 -9.13 7.60
N ILE A 27 -11.46 -8.36 8.31
CA ILE A 27 -11.02 -7.21 9.13
C ILE A 27 -9.93 -7.59 10.13
N ALA A 28 -10.04 -8.76 10.73
CA ALA A 28 -9.07 -9.25 11.72
C ALA A 28 -7.65 -9.40 11.16
N LEU A 29 -7.48 -9.44 9.83
CA LEU A 29 -6.17 -9.54 9.17
C LEU A 29 -5.49 -8.18 8.97
N ILE A 30 -6.23 -7.07 9.07
CA ILE A 30 -5.69 -5.73 8.79
C ILE A 30 -4.52 -5.40 9.71
N SER A 31 -4.73 -5.41 11.04
CA SER A 31 -3.69 -5.04 11.99
C SER A 31 -2.47 -5.96 11.92
N PRO A 32 -2.60 -7.30 11.98
CA PRO A 32 -1.44 -8.18 11.88
C PRO A 32 -0.64 -8.01 10.57
N PHE A 33 -1.34 -7.76 9.47
CA PHE A 33 -0.70 -7.52 8.19
C PHE A 33 0.05 -6.18 8.15
N VAL A 34 -0.60 -5.10 8.60
CA VAL A 34 0.01 -3.77 8.65
C VAL A 34 1.26 -3.81 9.53
N ASP A 35 1.17 -4.37 10.75
CA ASP A 35 2.29 -4.48 11.67
C ASP A 35 3.46 -5.26 11.06
N TRP A 36 3.16 -6.37 10.37
CA TRP A 36 4.16 -7.16 9.68
C TRP A 36 4.85 -6.37 8.57
N LEU A 37 4.07 -5.74 7.66
CA LEU A 37 4.64 -4.98 6.53
C LEU A 37 5.42 -3.77 7.03
N MET A 38 4.92 -3.06 8.05
CA MET A 38 5.63 -1.95 8.67
C MET A 38 6.95 -2.37 9.32
N SER A 39 7.03 -3.58 9.88
CA SER A 39 8.29 -4.13 10.40
C SER A 39 9.36 -4.29 9.30
N LEU A 40 8.95 -4.66 8.09
CA LEU A 40 9.85 -4.77 6.93
C LEU A 40 10.28 -3.38 6.43
N ILE A 41 9.33 -2.45 6.31
CA ILE A 41 9.58 -1.07 5.89
C ILE A 41 10.56 -0.38 6.85
N ALA A 42 10.35 -0.52 8.17
CA ALA A 42 11.22 0.06 9.18
C ALA A 42 12.67 -0.47 9.07
N ARG A 43 12.83 -1.78 8.82
CA ARG A 43 14.14 -2.40 8.62
C ARG A 43 14.85 -1.91 7.36
N SER A 44 14.10 -1.63 6.30
CA SER A 44 14.66 -1.10 5.04
C SER A 44 15.14 0.35 5.17
N ARG A 45 14.69 1.07 6.20
CA ARG A 45 15.01 2.47 6.49
C ARG A 45 14.67 3.43 5.33
N CYS A 46 13.79 3.03 4.43
CA CYS A 46 13.45 3.81 3.23
C CYS A 46 12.57 5.05 3.51
N VAL A 47 11.97 5.17 4.69
CA VAL A 47 11.09 6.30 5.07
C VAL A 47 11.35 6.79 6.50
N ARG A 48 12.62 6.88 6.91
CA ARG A 48 13.00 7.26 8.27
C ARG A 48 12.22 8.47 8.80
N HIS A 49 11.69 8.32 10.02
CA HIS A 49 10.91 9.33 10.75
C HIS A 49 9.57 9.69 10.11
N LYS A 50 9.09 8.87 9.15
CA LYS A 50 7.81 9.05 8.47
C LYS A 50 6.95 7.79 8.48
N GLU A 51 7.39 6.77 9.24
CA GLU A 51 6.77 5.45 9.29
C GLU A 51 5.28 5.54 9.71
N GLN A 52 4.94 6.42 10.65
CA GLN A 52 3.57 6.63 11.10
C GLN A 52 2.61 7.08 9.98
N PHE A 53 3.09 7.89 9.04
CA PHE A 53 2.29 8.34 7.90
C PHE A 53 2.03 7.19 6.92
N VAL A 54 3.04 6.35 6.72
CA VAL A 54 2.94 5.16 5.86
C VAL A 54 2.01 4.13 6.49
N GLU A 55 2.14 3.89 7.79
CA GLU A 55 1.27 2.98 8.54
C GLU A 55 -0.19 3.39 8.43
N PHE A 56 -0.48 4.68 8.70
CA PHE A 56 -1.82 5.22 8.59
C PHE A 56 -2.38 5.01 7.17
N ALA A 57 -1.63 5.43 6.15
CA ALA A 57 -2.08 5.33 4.76
C ALA A 57 -2.29 3.87 4.30
N LEU A 58 -1.41 2.95 4.71
CA LEU A 58 -1.55 1.53 4.43
C LEU A 58 -2.80 0.95 5.10
N ARG A 59 -3.04 1.28 6.37
CA ARG A 59 -4.20 0.82 7.14
C ARG A 59 -5.50 1.29 6.49
N GLU A 60 -5.57 2.55 6.12
CA GLU A 60 -6.72 3.14 5.42
C GLU A 60 -6.94 2.48 4.05
N ALA A 61 -5.89 2.32 3.26
CA ALA A 61 -6.01 1.72 1.93
C ALA A 61 -6.51 0.26 1.99
N VAL A 62 -5.97 -0.55 2.91
CA VAL A 62 -6.40 -1.96 3.08
C VAL A 62 -7.82 -2.02 3.64
N SER A 63 -8.17 -1.17 4.60
CA SER A 63 -9.52 -1.08 5.14
C SER A 63 -10.54 -0.70 4.05
N ASN A 64 -10.24 0.32 3.25
CA ASN A 64 -11.11 0.75 2.16
C ASN A 64 -11.29 -0.35 1.11
N ALA A 65 -10.22 -1.04 0.74
CA ALA A 65 -10.26 -2.17 -0.18
C ALA A 65 -11.16 -3.32 0.32
N MET A 66 -11.11 -3.63 1.63
CA MET A 66 -11.94 -4.69 2.22
C MET A 66 -13.39 -4.25 2.42
N LEU A 67 -13.61 -3.07 3.02
CA LEU A 67 -14.95 -2.58 3.40
C LEU A 67 -15.74 -2.10 2.19
N HIS A 68 -15.14 -1.23 1.39
CA HIS A 68 -15.84 -0.53 0.32
C HIS A 68 -15.62 -1.21 -1.04
N GLY A 69 -14.39 -1.59 -1.36
CA GLY A 69 -14.05 -2.26 -2.60
C GLY A 69 -14.67 -3.66 -2.67
N ASN A 70 -14.22 -4.55 -1.83
CA ASN A 70 -14.69 -5.94 -1.79
C ASN A 70 -16.04 -6.11 -1.08
N ARG A 71 -16.54 -5.09 -0.35
CA ARG A 71 -17.81 -5.13 0.40
C ARG A 71 -17.88 -6.30 1.38
N MET A 72 -16.76 -6.57 2.05
CA MET A 72 -16.63 -7.67 3.03
C MET A 72 -16.89 -9.07 2.46
N ASP A 73 -16.80 -9.25 1.15
CA ASP A 73 -16.92 -10.55 0.51
C ASP A 73 -15.67 -11.40 0.79
N ALA A 74 -15.81 -12.44 1.62
CA ALA A 74 -14.72 -13.32 2.03
C ALA A 74 -14.11 -14.15 0.88
N HIS A 75 -14.78 -14.25 -0.26
CA HIS A 75 -14.27 -14.92 -1.47
C HIS A 75 -13.34 -14.01 -2.29
N LYS A 76 -13.35 -12.70 -2.02
CA LYS A 76 -12.49 -11.73 -2.69
C LYS A 76 -11.20 -11.51 -1.92
N LEU A 77 -10.18 -11.14 -2.67
CA LEU A 77 -8.85 -10.86 -2.14
C LEU A 77 -8.47 -9.40 -2.33
N VAL A 78 -7.67 -8.89 -1.43
CA VAL A 78 -6.96 -7.62 -1.57
C VAL A 78 -5.52 -7.93 -1.94
N HIS A 79 -5.06 -7.43 -3.08
CA HIS A 79 -3.68 -7.54 -3.52
C HIS A 79 -2.89 -6.34 -3.02
N VAL A 80 -1.76 -6.58 -2.35
CA VAL A 80 -0.86 -5.53 -1.88
C VAL A 80 0.53 -5.74 -2.47
N ARG A 81 1.07 -4.68 -3.04
CA ARG A 81 2.47 -4.59 -3.44
C ARG A 81 3.14 -3.48 -2.66
N CYS A 82 4.35 -3.74 -2.19
CA CYS A 82 5.17 -2.73 -1.53
C CYS A 82 6.59 -2.81 -2.07
N CYS A 83 7.14 -1.67 -2.44
CA CYS A 83 8.52 -1.53 -2.85
C CYS A 83 9.20 -0.44 -2.00
N CYS A 84 10.31 -0.80 -1.37
CA CYS A 84 11.19 0.15 -0.69
C CYS A 84 12.52 0.18 -1.42
N GLN A 85 12.95 1.35 -1.88
CA GLN A 85 14.19 1.49 -2.62
C GLN A 85 15.03 2.65 -2.04
N GLY A 86 15.91 2.32 -1.10
CA GLY A 86 16.92 3.22 -0.57
C GLY A 86 16.40 4.64 -0.29
N THR A 87 16.96 5.63 -0.97
CA THR A 87 16.60 7.04 -0.85
C THR A 87 15.29 7.42 -1.56
N ASN A 88 14.73 6.54 -2.40
CA ASN A 88 13.50 6.83 -3.16
C ASN A 88 12.23 6.74 -2.31
N GLY A 89 12.35 6.19 -1.10
CA GLY A 89 11.22 6.02 -0.21
C GLY A 89 10.45 4.71 -0.43
N VAL A 90 9.17 4.71 -0.03
CA VAL A 90 8.26 3.58 -0.17
C VAL A 90 7.20 3.87 -1.22
N PHE A 91 6.87 2.86 -2.00
CA PHE A 91 5.76 2.82 -2.92
C PHE A 91 4.87 1.62 -2.59
N ILE A 92 3.58 1.86 -2.41
CA ILE A 92 2.61 0.83 -2.05
C ILE A 92 1.45 0.90 -3.04
N VAL A 93 1.01 -0.27 -3.51
CA VAL A 93 -0.19 -0.43 -4.32
C VAL A 93 -1.12 -1.36 -3.56
N VAL A 94 -2.37 -0.94 -3.38
CA VAL A 94 -3.44 -1.77 -2.82
C VAL A 94 -4.56 -1.86 -3.84
N ARG A 95 -4.95 -3.10 -4.19
CA ARG A 95 -5.99 -3.36 -5.18
C ARG A 95 -7.03 -4.33 -4.64
N ASP A 96 -8.28 -3.97 -4.81
CA ASP A 96 -9.43 -4.82 -4.52
C ASP A 96 -10.02 -5.47 -5.79
N GLN A 97 -11.03 -6.31 -5.61
CA GLN A 97 -11.80 -7.00 -6.65
C GLN A 97 -13.25 -6.49 -6.73
N GLY A 98 -13.44 -5.22 -6.34
CA GLY A 98 -14.75 -4.56 -6.39
C GLY A 98 -15.07 -3.97 -7.76
N HIS A 99 -16.11 -3.15 -7.77
CA HIS A 99 -16.54 -2.42 -8.97
C HIS A 99 -15.84 -1.06 -9.12
N GLY A 100 -15.12 -0.64 -8.07
CA GLY A 100 -14.47 0.65 -8.02
C GLY A 100 -15.45 1.81 -7.72
N PHE A 101 -14.91 3.02 -7.88
CA PHE A 101 -15.63 4.29 -7.70
C PHE A 101 -14.95 5.38 -8.54
N ASP A 102 -15.65 6.48 -8.81
CA ASP A 102 -15.00 7.66 -9.38
C ASP A 102 -14.32 8.44 -8.24
N PRO A 103 -12.98 8.59 -8.27
CA PRO A 103 -12.26 9.36 -7.25
C PRO A 103 -12.68 10.83 -7.18
N ASN A 104 -13.33 11.36 -8.21
CA ASN A 104 -13.87 12.71 -8.23
C ASN A 104 -15.20 12.84 -7.47
N ASP A 105 -15.92 11.72 -7.31
CA ASP A 105 -17.18 11.67 -6.54
C ASP A 105 -16.95 11.62 -5.02
N VAL A 106 -15.69 11.51 -4.57
CA VAL A 106 -15.38 11.52 -3.14
C VAL A 106 -15.63 12.91 -2.56
N PRO A 107 -16.60 13.07 -1.65
CA PRO A 107 -16.95 14.38 -1.09
C PRO A 107 -15.75 15.04 -0.42
N ASN A 108 -15.60 16.35 -0.59
CA ASN A 108 -14.60 17.08 0.19
C ASN A 108 -15.00 17.06 1.69
N PRO A 109 -14.23 16.40 2.57
CA PRO A 109 -14.60 16.27 3.98
C PRO A 109 -14.52 17.60 4.76
N LEU A 110 -13.94 18.65 4.17
CA LEU A 110 -13.87 19.98 4.75
C LEU A 110 -15.04 20.87 4.33
N ALA A 111 -15.89 20.44 3.41
CA ALA A 111 -17.11 21.17 3.07
C ALA A 111 -18.08 21.13 4.26
N VAL A 112 -18.74 22.25 4.53
CA VAL A 112 -19.63 22.41 5.71
C VAL A 112 -20.71 21.33 5.74
N GLU A 113 -21.28 21.00 4.58
CA GLU A 113 -22.29 19.96 4.40
C GLU A 113 -21.78 18.54 4.70
N ASN A 114 -20.46 18.33 4.69
CA ASN A 114 -19.82 17.01 4.88
C ASN A 114 -19.19 16.85 6.28
N LEU A 115 -19.25 17.86 7.14
CA LEU A 115 -18.66 17.80 8.49
C LEU A 115 -19.27 16.71 9.38
N ALA A 116 -20.51 16.34 9.14
CA ALA A 116 -21.20 15.26 9.86
C ALA A 116 -21.02 13.87 9.22
N VAL A 117 -20.40 13.80 8.04
CA VAL A 117 -20.21 12.53 7.32
C VAL A 117 -18.90 11.88 7.78
N GLU A 118 -18.99 10.66 8.31
CA GLU A 118 -17.82 9.92 8.80
C GLU A 118 -17.00 9.32 7.66
N HIS A 119 -17.56 9.19 6.45
CA HIS A 119 -16.92 8.57 5.29
C HIS A 119 -16.13 9.59 4.45
N GLY A 120 -15.08 9.13 3.80
CA GLY A 120 -14.23 9.96 2.90
C GLY A 120 -13.06 10.66 3.59
N ARG A 121 -13.01 10.72 4.92
CA ARG A 121 -11.91 11.35 5.66
C ARG A 121 -10.58 10.60 5.48
N GLY A 122 -10.62 9.29 5.37
CA GLY A 122 -9.43 8.44 5.21
C GLY A 122 -8.65 8.78 3.93
N ILE A 123 -9.35 8.92 2.80
CA ILE A 123 -8.74 9.30 1.51
C ILE A 123 -8.13 10.71 1.59
N TYR A 124 -8.83 11.65 2.20
CA TYR A 124 -8.34 13.01 2.40
C TYR A 124 -7.07 13.03 3.27
N LEU A 125 -7.07 12.32 4.40
CA LEU A 125 -5.93 12.23 5.31
C LEU A 125 -4.74 11.49 4.65
N MET A 126 -4.98 10.45 3.84
CA MET A 126 -3.94 9.84 3.03
C MET A 126 -3.29 10.87 2.11
N LYS A 127 -4.09 11.68 1.39
CA LYS A 127 -3.57 12.74 0.50
C LYS A 127 -2.79 13.82 1.23
N LEU A 128 -3.13 14.12 2.49
CA LEU A 128 -2.38 15.08 3.33
C LEU A 128 -1.05 14.51 3.83
N THR A 129 -1.02 13.25 4.20
CA THR A 129 0.12 12.64 4.89
C THR A 129 1.14 12.02 3.94
N MET A 130 0.69 11.61 2.74
CA MET A 130 1.55 11.01 1.72
C MET A 130 2.00 12.06 0.69
N ASP A 131 3.10 11.79 0.01
CA ASP A 131 3.60 12.73 -1.01
C ASP A 131 2.84 12.59 -2.32
N GLU A 132 2.33 11.37 -2.61
CA GLU A 132 1.49 11.08 -3.76
C GLU A 132 0.45 10.02 -3.39
N VAL A 133 -0.80 10.25 -3.80
CA VAL A 133 -1.90 9.28 -3.74
C VAL A 133 -2.68 9.39 -5.04
N SER A 134 -2.74 8.32 -5.80
CA SER A 134 -3.53 8.24 -7.02
C SER A 134 -4.39 6.98 -7.04
N PHE A 135 -5.49 7.05 -7.79
CA PHE A 135 -6.40 5.92 -7.99
C PHE A 135 -6.39 5.53 -9.45
N GLU A 136 -6.32 4.23 -9.70
CA GLU A 136 -6.34 3.66 -11.03
C GLU A 136 -7.43 2.58 -11.15
N ARG A 137 -7.61 2.04 -12.34
CA ARG A 137 -8.57 0.96 -12.62
C ARG A 137 -9.98 1.28 -12.12
N GLN A 138 -10.45 2.48 -12.42
CA GLN A 138 -11.78 2.94 -11.96
C GLN A 138 -11.91 2.91 -10.43
N GLY A 139 -10.85 3.28 -9.72
CA GLY A 139 -10.86 3.37 -8.26
C GLY A 139 -10.62 2.06 -7.51
N THR A 140 -10.46 0.91 -8.19
CA THR A 140 -10.15 -0.38 -7.53
C THR A 140 -8.70 -0.54 -7.15
N GLU A 141 -7.83 0.38 -7.53
CA GLU A 141 -6.41 0.31 -7.24
C GLU A 141 -5.92 1.67 -6.74
N VAL A 142 -5.34 1.72 -5.54
CA VAL A 142 -4.73 2.93 -4.99
C VAL A 142 -3.21 2.80 -4.99
N HIS A 143 -2.55 3.84 -5.45
CA HIS A 143 -1.09 3.99 -5.44
C HIS A 143 -0.71 5.04 -4.41
N ILE A 144 0.21 4.70 -3.53
CA ILE A 144 0.63 5.53 -2.40
C ILE A 144 2.15 5.63 -2.40
N ARG A 145 2.67 6.85 -2.30
CA ARG A 145 4.12 7.08 -2.24
C ARG A 145 4.50 7.98 -1.08
N LYS A 146 5.60 7.59 -0.38
CA LYS A 146 6.27 8.42 0.61
C LYS A 146 7.76 8.44 0.35
N ALA A 147 8.31 9.63 0.08
CA ALA A 147 9.74 9.81 -0.15
C ALA A 147 10.55 9.78 1.16
N SER A 148 11.77 9.28 1.08
CA SER A 148 12.69 9.17 2.21
C SER A 148 13.18 10.55 2.72
N GLY A 149 13.51 11.46 1.80
CA GLY A 149 14.08 12.78 2.08
C GLY A 149 13.07 13.93 2.05
N PRO A 150 13.54 15.18 2.20
CA PRO A 150 12.76 16.34 1.80
C PRO A 150 12.32 16.15 0.35
N LYS A 151 11.11 16.63 0.03
CA LYS A 151 10.51 16.45 -1.29
C LYS A 151 11.52 16.81 -2.38
N PRO A 152 12.00 15.87 -3.19
CA PRO A 152 12.89 16.25 -4.27
C PRO A 152 12.11 17.16 -5.21
N GLU A 153 12.74 18.19 -5.74
CA GLU A 153 12.23 18.98 -6.86
C GLU A 153 12.28 18.14 -8.14
N ILE A 154 11.54 17.03 -8.16
CA ILE A 154 11.46 16.14 -9.31
C ILE A 154 10.11 16.36 -9.98
N PRO A 155 10.06 16.47 -11.32
CA PRO A 155 8.80 16.52 -12.05
C PRO A 155 7.89 15.38 -11.65
N ALA A 156 6.61 15.67 -11.52
CA ALA A 156 5.58 14.74 -11.06
C ALA A 156 5.79 13.31 -11.60
N TRP A 157 5.99 12.36 -10.66
CA TRP A 157 6.02 10.94 -11.02
C TRP A 157 4.74 10.59 -11.76
N ARG A 158 4.88 10.06 -12.96
CA ARG A 158 3.74 9.56 -13.74
C ARG A 158 3.71 8.04 -13.64
N PRO A 159 2.55 7.42 -13.40
CA PRO A 159 2.38 5.97 -13.32
C PRO A 159 2.95 5.19 -14.51
N HIS A 160 3.21 5.88 -15.62
CA HIS A 160 3.70 5.30 -16.87
C HIS A 160 5.21 5.37 -17.03
N ASP A 161 5.94 5.98 -16.09
CA ASP A 161 7.39 6.04 -16.19
C ASP A 161 8.01 4.67 -15.90
N ARG A 162 9.09 4.40 -16.62
CA ARG A 162 9.79 3.12 -16.79
C ARG A 162 10.01 2.25 -15.53
N ILE A 163 9.83 2.81 -14.33
CA ILE A 163 9.99 2.07 -13.07
C ILE A 163 8.86 1.03 -12.92
N ALA A 164 7.63 1.39 -13.23
CA ALA A 164 6.51 0.44 -13.19
C ALA A 164 6.67 -0.69 -14.23
N ARG A 165 7.26 -0.40 -15.40
CA ARG A 165 7.55 -1.42 -16.43
C ARG A 165 8.76 -2.30 -16.09
N ARG A 166 9.73 -1.78 -15.33
CA ARG A 166 10.93 -2.53 -14.94
C ARG A 166 10.68 -3.49 -13.78
N LEU A 167 9.65 -3.23 -12.97
CA LEU A 167 9.21 -4.12 -11.89
C LEU A 167 8.42 -5.34 -12.39
N VAL A 168 7.93 -5.32 -13.64
CA VAL A 168 7.23 -6.44 -14.27
C VAL A 168 8.15 -7.29 -15.15
N SER A 169 9.31 -6.78 -15.55
CA SER A 169 10.27 -7.49 -16.38
C SER A 169 11.45 -8.00 -15.55
N ARG A 170 11.44 -9.29 -15.23
CA ARG A 170 12.51 -10.18 -14.71
C ARG A 170 13.48 -9.55 -13.69
N PRO A 171 13.71 -10.18 -12.55
CA PRO A 171 14.68 -9.70 -11.56
C PRO A 171 16.08 -9.72 -12.19
N SER A 172 16.61 -8.55 -12.46
CA SER A 172 18.05 -8.39 -12.59
C SER A 172 18.62 -8.57 -11.21
N THR A 173 19.62 -9.44 -11.10
CA THR A 173 20.44 -9.77 -9.93
C THR A 173 20.37 -8.74 -8.80
N GLY A 174 19.78 -9.12 -7.66
CA GLY A 174 19.78 -8.34 -6.42
C GLY A 174 18.41 -7.95 -5.85
N VAL A 175 17.31 -8.12 -6.60
CA VAL A 175 15.96 -7.86 -6.08
C VAL A 175 15.41 -9.13 -5.44
N ARG A 176 15.11 -9.10 -4.14
CA ARG A 176 14.41 -10.21 -3.46
C ARG A 176 12.91 -9.95 -3.49
N VAL A 177 12.21 -10.82 -4.20
CA VAL A 177 10.74 -10.83 -4.23
C VAL A 177 10.25 -11.79 -3.16
N LEU A 178 9.46 -11.29 -2.22
CA LEU A 178 8.75 -12.12 -1.25
C LEU A 178 7.32 -12.29 -1.72
N GLU A 179 7.02 -13.45 -2.28
CA GLU A 179 5.67 -13.82 -2.68
C GLU A 179 5.02 -14.62 -1.55
N LEU A 180 4.04 -14.02 -0.86
CA LEU A 180 3.32 -14.67 0.22
C LEU A 180 1.88 -14.93 -0.23
N ARG A 181 1.55 -16.20 -0.43
CA ARG A 181 0.17 -16.65 -0.62
C ARG A 181 -0.38 -17.19 0.70
N GLN A 182 -1.57 -16.79 1.06
CA GLN A 182 -2.31 -17.49 2.11
C GLN A 182 -2.60 -18.90 1.62
N ARG A 183 -2.06 -19.92 2.31
CA ARG A 183 -2.48 -21.30 2.06
C ARG A 183 -3.86 -21.50 2.67
N ASP A 184 -4.79 -21.91 1.85
CA ASP A 184 -6.07 -22.42 2.32
C ASP A 184 -5.79 -23.62 3.26
N ARG A 185 -6.33 -23.54 4.47
CA ARG A 185 -6.49 -24.73 5.28
C ARG A 185 -7.82 -25.36 4.86
N ALA A 186 -7.74 -26.51 4.25
CA ALA A 186 -8.84 -27.47 4.22
C ALA A 186 -9.12 -27.98 5.62
#